data_85918bbff849efc81e754ddce1506afe
#
_entry.id   85918bbff849efc81e754ddce1506afe
#
_cell.length_a   1.000
_cell.length_b   1.000
_cell.length_c   1.000
_cell.angle_alpha   90.00
_cell.angle_beta   90.00
_cell.angle_gamma   90.00
#
_symmetry.space_group_name_H-M   'P 1'
#
loop_
_entity.id
_entity.type
_entity.pdbx_description
1 polymer ?
#
loop_
_entity_poly.entity_id
_entity_poly.type
_entity_poly.pdbx_seq_one_letter_code
_entity_poly.pdbx_strand_id
1 'polypeptide(L)'
;MSELTIFKNIKIDDVERMLKCFEARKLVYKKDRTILSNLVNTKVIGIVLDGTANMVRYDYNGNRTIIEKLERDSIFGEVFSYLGNDISVVATSDCEVLFFDYTYLINRCKKSCMCHSMLTDNVLQLLSKKIIELNERLEVLSKRTTRDKLLGYFDLLVKGRVDRFFYLPFSYTELADYLSVDRSAMMREIKNLKEDGIITVNGKKIVLNY
;
A
#
# COMPACT_ATOMS: atom_id res chain seq x y z
N MET A 1 -1.13 -8.97 -16.85
CA MET A 1 -1.02 -7.51 -17.11
C MET A 1 -2.38 -6.86 -17.27
N SER A 2 -3.29 -7.41 -18.08
CA SER A 2 -4.68 -6.90 -18.23
C SER A 2 -5.55 -6.98 -16.97
N GLU A 3 -5.13 -7.75 -15.97
CA GLU A 3 -5.82 -7.88 -14.67
C GLU A 3 -5.47 -6.76 -13.67
N LEU A 4 -4.46 -5.92 -13.98
CA LEU A 4 -4.10 -4.81 -13.11
C LEU A 4 -5.17 -3.70 -13.23
N THR A 5 -5.54 -3.14 -12.08
CA THR A 5 -6.61 -2.11 -12.01
C THR A 5 -6.33 -0.92 -12.91
N ILE A 6 -5.06 -0.51 -13.04
CA ILE A 6 -4.67 0.59 -13.92
C ILE A 6 -4.96 0.31 -15.40
N PHE A 7 -4.95 -0.96 -15.84
CA PHE A 7 -5.23 -1.38 -17.21
C PHE A 7 -6.63 -1.99 -17.37
N LYS A 8 -7.50 -1.83 -16.39
CA LYS A 8 -8.86 -2.36 -16.41
C LYS A 8 -9.61 -1.87 -17.66
N ASN A 9 -10.31 -2.79 -18.33
CA ASN A 9 -11.07 -2.55 -19.55
C ASN A 9 -10.25 -2.15 -20.79
N ILE A 10 -8.92 -2.20 -20.73
CA ILE A 10 -8.03 -1.99 -21.89
C ILE A 10 -7.66 -3.35 -22.48
N LYS A 11 -7.77 -3.49 -23.80
CA LYS A 11 -7.39 -4.72 -24.50
C LYS A 11 -5.90 -5.02 -24.33
N ILE A 12 -5.54 -6.30 -24.22
CA ILE A 12 -4.17 -6.72 -23.95
C ILE A 12 -3.17 -6.19 -24.98
N ASP A 13 -3.53 -6.22 -26.26
CA ASP A 13 -2.68 -5.70 -27.35
C ASP A 13 -2.43 -4.19 -27.20
N ASP A 14 -3.41 -3.45 -26.70
CA ASP A 14 -3.30 -2.03 -26.44
C ASP A 14 -2.42 -1.77 -25.21
N VAL A 15 -2.55 -2.58 -24.14
CA VAL A 15 -1.67 -2.53 -22.97
C VAL A 15 -0.21 -2.76 -23.39
N GLU A 16 0.06 -3.77 -24.20
CA GLU A 16 1.42 -4.05 -24.67
C GLU A 16 2.01 -2.90 -25.49
N ARG A 17 1.18 -2.28 -26.35
CA ARG A 17 1.60 -1.08 -27.10
C ARG A 17 1.88 0.11 -26.17
N MET A 18 1.03 0.31 -25.18
CA MET A 18 1.20 1.39 -24.20
C MET A 18 2.47 1.20 -23.37
N LEU A 19 2.74 -0.01 -22.90
CA LEU A 19 3.96 -0.33 -22.15
C LEU A 19 5.24 -0.07 -22.96
N LYS A 20 5.22 -0.39 -24.26
CA LYS A 20 6.32 -0.02 -25.15
C LYS A 20 6.47 1.49 -25.31
N CYS A 21 5.36 2.22 -25.49
CA CYS A 21 5.37 3.68 -25.59
C CYS A 21 5.85 4.34 -24.29
N PHE A 22 5.56 3.74 -23.14
CA PHE A 22 5.95 4.25 -21.81
C PHE A 22 7.36 3.84 -21.42
N GLU A 23 8.07 3.12 -22.27
CA GLU A 23 9.39 2.54 -21.97
C GLU A 23 9.38 1.76 -20.65
N ALA A 24 8.26 1.06 -20.40
CA ALA A 24 8.04 0.37 -19.15
C ALA A 24 9.07 -0.75 -18.95
N ARG A 25 9.59 -0.86 -17.73
CA ARG A 25 10.60 -1.86 -17.36
C ARG A 25 10.11 -2.70 -16.20
N LYS A 26 10.27 -4.01 -16.30
CA LYS A 26 10.06 -4.95 -15.21
C LYS A 26 11.36 -5.20 -14.48
N LEU A 27 11.37 -5.06 -13.18
CA LEU A 27 12.52 -5.32 -12.33
C LEU A 27 12.13 -6.26 -11.20
N VAL A 28 13.05 -7.15 -10.83
CA VAL A 28 12.87 -8.12 -9.74
C VAL A 28 13.76 -7.73 -8.58
N TYR A 29 13.19 -7.74 -7.40
CA TYR A 29 13.88 -7.42 -6.16
C TYR A 29 13.77 -8.57 -5.18
N LYS A 30 14.87 -8.91 -4.54
CA LYS A 30 14.88 -9.87 -3.44
C LYS A 30 14.35 -9.24 -2.16
N LYS A 31 13.79 -10.08 -1.30
CA LYS A 31 13.39 -9.66 0.05
C LYS A 31 14.45 -8.79 0.71
N ASP A 32 14.04 -7.80 1.48
CA ASP A 32 14.85 -6.82 2.21
C ASP A 32 15.69 -5.87 1.34
N ARG A 33 15.47 -5.86 0.01
CA ARG A 33 16.09 -4.90 -0.90
C ARG A 33 15.24 -3.66 -1.07
N THR A 34 15.90 -2.51 -1.14
CA THR A 34 15.26 -1.24 -1.49
C THR A 34 14.88 -1.25 -2.95
N ILE A 35 13.59 -1.06 -3.21
CA ILE A 35 12.99 -0.97 -4.55
C ILE A 35 13.15 0.45 -5.08
N LEU A 36 12.85 1.44 -4.23
CA LEU A 36 12.94 2.86 -4.57
C LEU A 36 13.29 3.65 -3.31
N SER A 37 14.26 4.57 -3.42
CA SER A 37 14.64 5.49 -2.36
C SER A 37 14.63 6.92 -2.90
N ASN A 38 14.44 7.90 -2.01
CA ASN A 38 14.40 9.32 -2.34
C ASN A 38 13.36 9.62 -3.43
N LEU A 39 12.08 9.45 -3.10
CA LEU A 39 10.93 9.66 -4.00
C LEU A 39 10.80 11.12 -4.52
N VAL A 40 11.70 12.01 -4.13
CA VAL A 40 11.71 13.39 -4.62
C VAL A 40 12.34 13.46 -6.01
N ASN A 41 11.59 14.02 -6.95
CA ASN A 41 11.98 14.22 -8.36
C ASN A 41 12.20 12.95 -9.21
N THR A 42 11.71 11.81 -8.78
CA THR A 42 11.67 10.64 -9.65
C THR A 42 10.37 10.65 -10.44
N LYS A 43 10.40 11.02 -11.70
CA LYS A 43 9.23 10.92 -12.61
C LYS A 43 8.77 9.48 -12.81
N VAL A 44 8.82 8.66 -11.77
CA VAL A 44 8.63 7.21 -11.85
C VAL A 44 7.36 6.80 -11.12
N ILE A 45 6.58 5.95 -11.80
CA ILE A 45 5.50 5.16 -11.20
C ILE A 45 5.98 3.71 -11.13
N GLY A 46 5.80 3.08 -9.98
CA GLY A 46 5.99 1.66 -9.75
C GLY A 46 4.65 0.96 -9.52
N ILE A 47 4.48 -0.21 -10.11
CA ILE A 47 3.34 -1.10 -9.87
C ILE A 47 3.87 -2.45 -9.42
N VAL A 48 3.40 -2.93 -8.27
CA VAL A 48 3.76 -4.27 -7.80
C VAL A 48 3.00 -5.31 -8.63
N LEU A 49 3.74 -6.12 -9.39
CA LEU A 49 3.19 -7.21 -10.19
C LEU A 49 3.04 -8.49 -9.39
N ASP A 50 4.00 -8.74 -8.50
CA ASP A 50 4.03 -9.89 -7.60
C ASP A 50 4.86 -9.58 -6.35
N GLY A 51 4.57 -10.29 -5.25
CA GLY A 51 5.23 -10.08 -3.97
C GLY A 51 4.63 -8.95 -3.14
N THR A 52 5.36 -8.53 -2.10
CA THR A 52 4.94 -7.50 -1.13
C THR A 52 6.10 -6.58 -0.79
N ALA A 53 5.79 -5.30 -0.55
CA ALA A 53 6.76 -4.31 -0.10
C ALA A 53 6.12 -3.37 0.93
N ASN A 54 6.94 -2.65 1.68
CA ASN A 54 6.50 -1.60 2.58
C ASN A 54 7.06 -0.24 2.10
N MET A 55 6.22 0.75 2.03
CA MET A 55 6.64 2.15 1.95
C MET A 55 6.92 2.61 3.37
N VAL A 56 8.16 3.00 3.65
CA VAL A 56 8.65 3.31 4.99
C VAL A 56 9.28 4.69 5.05
N ARG A 57 9.15 5.33 6.20
CA ARG A 57 9.88 6.53 6.58
C ARG A 57 10.77 6.21 7.77
N TYR A 58 11.98 6.74 7.77
CA TYR A 58 12.86 6.77 8.93
C TYR A 58 12.96 8.20 9.45
N ASP A 59 12.74 8.38 10.76
CA ASP A 59 12.98 9.67 11.41
C ASP A 59 14.48 9.86 11.72
N TYR A 60 14.85 11.02 12.23
CA TYR A 60 16.23 11.36 12.59
C TYR A 60 16.79 10.48 13.72
N ASN A 61 15.96 9.80 14.49
CA ASN A 61 16.38 8.84 15.52
C ASN A 61 16.49 7.40 14.97
N GLY A 62 16.18 7.19 13.70
CA GLY A 62 16.15 5.87 13.07
C GLY A 62 14.87 5.06 13.35
N ASN A 63 13.85 5.66 13.97
CA ASN A 63 12.56 4.98 14.12
C ASN A 63 11.89 4.82 12.77
N ARG A 64 11.42 3.61 12.50
CA ARG A 64 10.72 3.28 11.28
C ARG A 64 9.20 3.47 11.45
N THR A 65 8.60 4.16 10.49
CA THR A 65 7.14 4.21 10.33
C THR A 65 6.75 3.58 9.01
N ILE A 66 5.84 2.64 9.01
CA ILE A 66 5.26 2.10 7.78
C ILE A 66 4.15 3.06 7.33
N ILE A 67 4.35 3.68 6.17
CA ILE A 67 3.36 4.57 5.56
C ILE A 67 2.29 3.74 4.86
N GLU A 68 2.71 2.69 4.16
CA GLU A 68 1.81 1.84 3.38
C GLU A 68 2.41 0.46 3.19
N LYS A 69 1.55 -0.56 3.19
CA LYS A 69 1.87 -1.89 2.69
C LYS A 69 1.48 -1.99 1.22
N LEU A 70 2.43 -2.38 0.40
CA LEU A 70 2.25 -2.56 -1.04
C LEU A 70 2.15 -4.06 -1.35
N GLU A 71 1.09 -4.44 -2.02
CA GLU A 71 0.81 -5.80 -2.48
C GLU A 71 0.59 -5.79 -3.99
N ARG A 72 0.31 -6.95 -4.58
CA ARG A 72 -0.02 -7.02 -6.02
C ARG A 72 -1.07 -5.96 -6.40
N ASP A 73 -0.84 -5.27 -7.51
CA ASP A 73 -1.66 -4.17 -8.04
C ASP A 73 -1.54 -2.83 -7.28
N SER A 74 -0.73 -2.77 -6.22
CA SER A 74 -0.43 -1.50 -5.55
C SER A 74 0.43 -0.62 -6.44
N ILE A 75 0.11 0.69 -6.44
CA ILE A 75 0.82 1.71 -7.20
C ILE A 75 1.51 2.66 -6.25
N PHE A 76 2.75 2.99 -6.55
CA PHE A 76 3.56 3.94 -5.79
C PHE A 76 4.42 4.81 -6.71
N GLY A 77 5.04 5.83 -6.17
CA GLY A 77 5.87 6.78 -6.92
C GLY A 77 5.37 8.22 -6.80
N GLU A 78 5.94 9.14 -7.58
CA GLU A 78 5.79 10.59 -7.39
C GLU A 78 4.33 11.08 -7.36
N VAL A 79 3.47 10.54 -8.24
CA VAL A 79 2.06 10.95 -8.31
C VAL A 79 1.25 10.48 -7.10
N PHE A 80 1.68 9.39 -6.46
CA PHE A 80 0.93 8.73 -5.39
C PHE A 80 1.52 8.98 -3.99
N SER A 81 2.70 9.59 -3.91
CA SER A 81 3.47 9.66 -2.65
C SER A 81 4.42 10.85 -2.65
N TYR A 82 3.91 12.08 -2.66
CA TYR A 82 4.76 13.24 -2.41
C TYR A 82 5.03 13.38 -0.91
N LEU A 83 6.12 12.82 -0.44
CA LEU A 83 6.47 12.85 0.96
C LEU A 83 8.00 12.93 1.14
N GLY A 84 8.61 14.07 0.90
CA GLY A 84 9.97 14.37 1.35
C GLY A 84 11.08 13.34 1.02
N ASN A 85 12.31 13.66 1.40
CA ASN A 85 13.52 12.87 1.07
C ASN A 85 13.69 11.58 1.90
N ASP A 86 12.79 11.28 2.86
CA ASP A 86 13.01 10.27 3.90
C ASP A 86 12.23 8.97 3.64
N ILE A 87 11.60 8.85 2.45
CA ILE A 87 10.75 7.71 2.13
C ILE A 87 11.48 6.73 1.23
N SER A 88 11.32 5.46 1.56
CA SER A 88 11.83 4.34 0.77
C SER A 88 10.76 3.27 0.61
N VAL A 89 10.81 2.56 -0.51
CA VAL A 89 10.03 1.35 -0.72
C VAL A 89 10.98 0.16 -0.57
N VAL A 90 10.67 -0.74 0.37
CA VAL A 90 11.50 -1.89 0.71
C VAL A 90 10.69 -3.17 0.50
N ALA A 91 11.24 -4.12 -0.24
CA ALA A 91 10.64 -5.42 -0.47
C ALA A 91 10.54 -6.23 0.83
N THR A 92 9.36 -6.76 1.16
CA THR A 92 9.13 -7.65 2.31
C THR A 92 9.05 -9.12 1.91
N SER A 93 8.93 -9.41 0.62
CA SER A 93 9.15 -10.69 -0.04
C SER A 93 9.92 -10.47 -1.33
N ASP A 94 10.26 -11.52 -2.07
CA ASP A 94 10.69 -11.35 -3.46
C ASP A 94 9.57 -10.64 -4.23
N CYS A 95 9.91 -9.59 -4.98
CA CYS A 95 8.96 -8.74 -5.69
C CYS A 95 9.30 -8.58 -7.16
N GLU A 96 8.29 -8.58 -8.01
CA GLU A 96 8.36 -8.09 -9.39
C GLU A 96 7.62 -6.75 -9.48
N VAL A 97 8.28 -5.72 -10.02
CA VAL A 97 7.74 -4.37 -10.13
C VAL A 97 7.86 -3.87 -11.56
N LEU A 98 6.78 -3.29 -12.05
CA LEU A 98 6.74 -2.58 -13.32
C LEU A 98 6.98 -1.09 -13.06
N PHE A 99 7.95 -0.50 -13.78
CA PHE A 99 8.25 0.93 -13.71
C PHE A 99 8.01 1.62 -15.05
N PHE A 100 7.50 2.84 -15.01
CA PHE A 100 7.44 3.73 -16.16
C PHE A 100 7.37 5.20 -15.72
N ASP A 101 7.67 6.13 -16.63
CA ASP A 101 7.63 7.57 -16.36
C ASP A 101 6.18 8.06 -16.36
N TYR A 102 5.78 8.77 -15.28
CA TYR A 102 4.41 9.29 -15.14
C TYR A 102 4.06 10.36 -16.18
N THR A 103 5.04 11.00 -16.79
CA THR A 103 4.80 11.99 -17.83
C THR A 103 4.05 11.41 -19.02
N TYR A 104 4.17 10.10 -19.26
CA TYR A 104 3.38 9.41 -20.26
C TYR A 104 1.88 9.31 -19.91
N LEU A 105 1.51 9.42 -18.62
CA LEU A 105 0.11 9.51 -18.21
C LEU A 105 -0.48 10.89 -18.48
N ILE A 106 0.32 11.95 -18.28
CA ILE A 106 -0.12 13.34 -18.38
C ILE A 106 -0.08 13.80 -19.85
N ASN A 107 0.97 13.43 -20.58
CA ASN A 107 1.15 13.85 -21.96
C ASN A 107 0.35 12.91 -22.88
N ARG A 108 -0.78 13.40 -23.37
CA ARG A 108 -1.57 12.68 -24.39
C ARG A 108 -0.71 12.38 -25.60
N CYS A 109 -0.75 11.13 -26.06
CA CYS A 109 -0.14 10.81 -27.35
C CYS A 109 -0.83 11.65 -28.46
N LYS A 110 -0.07 12.04 -29.48
CA LYS A 110 -0.57 12.89 -30.61
C LYS A 110 -1.81 12.32 -31.30
N LYS A 111 -2.16 11.06 -31.08
CA LYS A 111 -3.28 10.33 -31.70
C LYS A 111 -4.54 10.27 -30.84
N SER A 112 -4.63 10.93 -29.67
CA SER A 112 -5.82 10.96 -28.78
C SER A 112 -6.55 9.60 -28.72
N CYS A 113 -5.82 8.51 -28.41
CA CYS A 113 -6.39 7.18 -28.44
C CYS A 113 -7.33 6.96 -27.24
N MET A 114 -8.39 6.20 -27.46
CA MET A 114 -9.39 5.85 -26.43
C MET A 114 -8.73 5.16 -25.22
N CYS A 115 -7.69 4.37 -25.45
CA CYS A 115 -6.93 3.69 -24.39
C CYS A 115 -6.29 4.66 -23.40
N HIS A 116 -5.85 5.83 -23.84
CA HIS A 116 -5.30 6.87 -22.97
C HIS A 116 -6.39 7.48 -22.05
N SER A 117 -7.59 7.70 -22.58
CA SER A 117 -8.72 8.15 -21.77
C SER A 117 -9.07 7.12 -20.70
N MET A 118 -9.19 5.85 -21.09
CA MET A 118 -9.48 4.75 -20.15
C MET A 118 -8.39 4.62 -19.07
N LEU A 119 -7.11 4.77 -19.44
CA LEU A 119 -6.01 4.76 -18.47
C LEU A 119 -6.14 5.91 -17.48
N THR A 120 -6.43 7.12 -17.95
CA THR A 120 -6.63 8.30 -17.10
C THR A 120 -7.80 8.09 -16.14
N ASP A 121 -8.92 7.55 -16.61
CA ASP A 121 -10.08 7.24 -15.78
C ASP A 121 -9.73 6.21 -14.70
N ASN A 122 -8.99 5.15 -15.06
CA ASN A 122 -8.53 4.14 -14.11
C ASN A 122 -7.59 4.75 -13.05
N VAL A 123 -6.67 5.64 -13.45
CA VAL A 123 -5.78 6.36 -12.52
C VAL A 123 -6.59 7.24 -11.56
N LEU A 124 -7.60 7.98 -12.04
CA LEU A 124 -8.49 8.79 -11.19
C LEU A 124 -9.24 7.92 -10.17
N GLN A 125 -9.73 6.74 -10.58
CA GLN A 125 -10.37 5.80 -9.65
C GLN A 125 -9.39 5.30 -8.58
N LEU A 126 -8.15 4.97 -8.97
CA LEU A 126 -7.09 4.55 -8.04
C LEU A 126 -6.73 5.66 -7.05
N LEU A 127 -6.62 6.91 -7.51
CA LEU A 127 -6.38 8.06 -6.64
C LEU A 127 -7.53 8.28 -5.66
N SER A 128 -8.77 8.17 -6.13
CA SER A 128 -9.96 8.29 -5.26
C SER A 128 -9.97 7.21 -4.18
N LYS A 129 -9.67 5.96 -4.54
CA LYS A 129 -9.55 4.86 -3.57
C LYS A 129 -8.44 5.15 -2.55
N LYS A 130 -7.29 5.64 -3.02
CA LYS A 130 -6.16 6.00 -2.17
C LYS A 130 -6.50 7.09 -1.15
N ILE A 131 -7.27 8.10 -1.56
CA ILE A 131 -7.74 9.15 -0.65
C ILE A 131 -8.63 8.56 0.45
N ILE A 132 -9.52 7.63 0.12
CA ILE A 132 -10.38 6.95 1.11
C ILE A 132 -9.51 6.17 2.10
N GLU A 133 -8.56 5.36 1.63
CA GLU A 133 -7.65 4.58 2.47
C GLU A 133 -6.80 5.47 3.40
N LEU A 134 -6.34 6.62 2.89
CA LEU A 134 -5.60 7.60 3.70
C LEU A 134 -6.48 8.23 4.80
N ASN A 135 -7.74 8.55 4.50
CA ASN A 135 -8.68 9.10 5.47
C ASN A 135 -9.01 8.07 6.56
N GLU A 136 -9.25 6.82 6.20
CA GLU A 136 -9.49 5.72 7.15
C GLU A 136 -8.27 5.53 8.06
N ARG A 137 -7.07 5.55 7.50
CA ARG A 137 -5.84 5.47 8.27
C ARG A 137 -5.68 6.67 9.21
N LEU A 138 -5.96 7.88 8.74
CA LEU A 138 -5.90 9.09 9.56
C LEU A 138 -6.85 8.98 10.76
N GLU A 139 -8.06 8.46 10.55
CA GLU A 139 -9.03 8.20 11.63
C GLU A 139 -8.46 7.26 12.68
N VAL A 140 -7.82 6.16 12.26
CA VAL A 140 -7.18 5.22 13.19
C VAL A 140 -6.03 5.88 13.96
N LEU A 141 -5.13 6.59 13.25
CA LEU A 141 -3.95 7.20 13.86
C LEU A 141 -4.29 8.38 14.80
N SER A 142 -5.41 9.06 14.59
CA SER A 142 -5.89 10.15 15.44
C SER A 142 -6.49 9.67 16.78
N LYS A 143 -6.76 8.39 16.94
CA LYS A 143 -7.24 7.82 18.20
C LYS A 143 -6.18 7.98 19.30
N ARG A 144 -6.62 8.26 20.53
CA ARG A 144 -5.74 8.65 21.63
C ARG A 144 -4.96 7.48 22.22
N THR A 145 -5.60 6.32 22.36
CA THR A 145 -5.02 5.16 23.05
C THR A 145 -4.57 4.09 22.07
N THR A 146 -3.58 3.29 22.46
CA THR A 146 -3.16 2.10 21.69
C THR A 146 -4.31 1.12 21.50
N ARG A 147 -5.19 0.98 22.52
CA ARG A 147 -6.39 0.16 22.45
C ARG A 147 -7.33 0.61 21.35
N ASP A 148 -7.67 1.91 21.33
CA ASP A 148 -8.58 2.45 20.32
C ASP A 148 -7.99 2.37 18.90
N LYS A 149 -6.68 2.58 18.76
CA LYS A 149 -5.98 2.42 17.48
C LYS A 149 -6.08 0.97 16.98
N LEU A 150 -5.84 -0.01 17.86
CA LEU A 150 -5.95 -1.43 17.52
C LEU A 150 -7.36 -1.79 17.09
N LEU A 151 -8.37 -1.45 17.90
CA LEU A 151 -9.77 -1.74 17.60
C LEU A 151 -10.21 -1.06 16.31
N GLY A 152 -9.90 0.22 16.13
CA GLY A 152 -10.23 0.95 14.91
C GLY A 152 -9.59 0.33 13.67
N TYR A 153 -8.34 -0.11 13.76
CA TYR A 153 -7.68 -0.80 12.66
C TYR A 153 -8.30 -2.19 12.39
N PHE A 154 -8.64 -2.95 13.44
CA PHE A 154 -9.27 -4.24 13.29
C PHE A 154 -10.67 -4.13 12.66
N ASP A 155 -11.45 -3.11 13.06
CA ASP A 155 -12.74 -2.81 12.44
C ASP A 155 -12.62 -2.51 10.95
N LEU A 156 -11.58 -1.76 10.52
CA LEU A 156 -11.32 -1.52 9.10
C LEU A 156 -11.07 -2.84 8.34
N LEU A 157 -10.33 -3.80 8.93
CA LEU A 157 -10.03 -5.07 8.28
C LEU A 157 -11.25 -5.97 8.09
N VAL A 158 -12.30 -5.81 8.89
CA VAL A 158 -13.58 -6.56 8.76
C VAL A 158 -14.69 -5.73 8.12
N LYS A 159 -14.43 -4.47 7.78
CA LYS A 159 -15.42 -3.57 7.20
C LYS A 159 -16.05 -4.17 5.93
N GLY A 160 -17.37 -4.22 5.90
CA GLY A 160 -18.13 -4.79 4.77
C GLY A 160 -18.11 -6.32 4.68
N ARG A 161 -17.57 -7.02 5.67
CA ARG A 161 -17.59 -8.49 5.75
C ARG A 161 -18.68 -8.97 6.71
N VAL A 162 -19.25 -10.12 6.41
CA VAL A 162 -20.17 -10.83 7.31
C VAL A 162 -19.36 -11.45 8.45
N ASP A 163 -18.23 -12.05 8.11
CA ASP A 163 -17.34 -12.68 9.08
C ASP A 163 -16.53 -11.63 9.84
N ARG A 164 -16.55 -11.73 11.17
CA ARG A 164 -15.81 -10.84 12.08
C ARG A 164 -14.40 -11.35 12.36
N PHE A 165 -13.72 -11.92 11.36
CA PHE A 165 -12.33 -12.35 11.48
C PHE A 165 -11.48 -11.91 10.30
N PHE A 166 -10.17 -11.83 10.54
CA PHE A 166 -9.16 -11.53 9.53
C PHE A 166 -7.82 -12.18 9.87
N TYR A 167 -6.94 -12.22 8.89
CA TYR A 167 -5.52 -12.53 9.09
C TYR A 167 -4.74 -11.23 9.10
N LEU A 168 -3.91 -11.03 10.14
CA LEU A 168 -3.04 -9.85 10.22
C LEU A 168 -2.15 -9.76 8.97
N PRO A 169 -2.25 -8.69 8.19
CA PRO A 169 -1.41 -8.49 7.01
C PRO A 169 0.03 -8.12 7.36
N PHE A 170 0.29 -7.81 8.63
CA PHE A 170 1.57 -7.42 9.19
C PHE A 170 2.09 -8.45 10.20
N SER A 171 3.40 -8.47 10.44
CA SER A 171 3.95 -8.96 11.70
C SER A 171 3.59 -7.98 12.83
N TYR A 172 3.67 -8.41 14.09
CA TYR A 172 3.39 -7.51 15.22
C TYR A 172 4.34 -6.31 15.29
N THR A 173 5.60 -6.46 14.84
CA THR A 173 6.54 -5.33 14.74
C THR A 173 6.08 -4.34 13.67
N GLU A 174 5.74 -4.83 12.48
CA GLU A 174 5.24 -3.97 11.40
C GLU A 174 3.91 -3.32 11.76
N LEU A 175 3.02 -4.01 12.51
CA LEU A 175 1.76 -3.43 12.97
C LEU A 175 2.02 -2.26 13.94
N ALA A 176 2.99 -2.38 14.85
CA ALA A 176 3.38 -1.30 15.74
C ALA A 176 3.95 -0.10 14.95
N ASP A 177 4.81 -0.35 13.97
CA ASP A 177 5.34 0.66 13.06
C ASP A 177 4.21 1.35 12.24
N TYR A 178 3.23 0.57 11.79
CA TYR A 178 2.08 1.07 11.01
C TYR A 178 1.13 1.94 11.84
N LEU A 179 0.87 1.53 13.10
CA LEU A 179 0.01 2.27 14.04
C LEU A 179 0.75 3.40 14.78
N SER A 180 2.05 3.53 14.56
CA SER A 180 2.91 4.50 15.28
C SER A 180 2.75 4.40 16.80
N VAL A 181 2.97 3.19 17.33
CA VAL A 181 2.90 2.86 18.75
C VAL A 181 4.11 2.05 19.18
N ASP A 182 4.45 2.10 20.49
CA ASP A 182 5.45 1.21 21.05
C ASP A 182 4.99 -0.25 20.96
N ARG A 183 5.88 -1.13 20.46
CA ARG A 183 5.58 -2.55 20.26
C ARG A 183 5.22 -3.26 21.56
N SER A 184 5.94 -2.95 22.67
CA SER A 184 5.70 -3.61 23.95
C SER A 184 4.37 -3.15 24.56
N ALA A 185 4.03 -1.86 24.41
CA ALA A 185 2.74 -1.32 24.82
C ALA A 185 1.60 -1.95 24.00
N MET A 186 1.80 -2.09 22.69
CA MET A 186 0.82 -2.74 21.82
C MET A 186 0.59 -4.20 22.18
N MET A 187 1.65 -4.96 22.45
CA MET A 187 1.54 -6.38 22.82
C MET A 187 0.84 -6.57 24.16
N ARG A 188 1.07 -5.67 25.13
CA ARG A 188 0.30 -5.66 26.41
C ARG A 188 -1.17 -5.43 26.14
N GLU A 189 -1.50 -4.47 25.27
CA GLU A 189 -2.90 -4.17 24.98
C GLU A 189 -3.61 -5.30 24.20
N ILE A 190 -2.93 -5.99 23.30
CA ILE A 190 -3.45 -7.18 22.64
C ILE A 190 -3.76 -8.27 23.68
N LYS A 191 -2.89 -8.42 24.70
CA LYS A 191 -3.14 -9.36 25.80
C LYS A 191 -4.39 -8.95 26.60
N ASN A 192 -4.52 -7.68 26.97
CA ASN A 192 -5.68 -7.15 27.69
C ASN A 192 -6.98 -7.39 26.89
N LEU A 193 -6.99 -7.08 25.57
CA LEU A 193 -8.14 -7.31 24.70
C LEU A 193 -8.56 -8.78 24.64
N LYS A 194 -7.61 -9.72 24.73
CA LYS A 194 -7.90 -11.16 24.84
C LYS A 194 -8.50 -11.52 26.21
N GLU A 195 -7.94 -11.00 27.30
CA GLU A 195 -8.41 -11.25 28.67
C GLU A 195 -9.80 -10.66 28.88
N ASP A 196 -10.09 -9.50 28.29
CA ASP A 196 -11.42 -8.88 28.28
C ASP A 196 -12.43 -9.62 27.37
N GLY A 197 -12.01 -10.65 26.62
CA GLY A 197 -12.85 -11.40 25.70
C GLY A 197 -13.27 -10.64 24.46
N ILE A 198 -12.69 -9.48 24.17
CA ILE A 198 -13.04 -8.62 23.03
C ILE A 198 -12.49 -9.22 21.71
N ILE A 199 -11.32 -9.85 21.76
CA ILE A 199 -10.72 -10.53 20.62
C ILE A 199 -10.29 -11.95 20.97
N THR A 200 -10.32 -12.82 19.96
CA THR A 200 -9.64 -14.13 20.02
C THR A 200 -8.49 -14.12 19.02
N VAL A 201 -7.31 -14.57 19.46
CA VAL A 201 -6.10 -14.59 18.63
C VAL A 201 -5.60 -16.03 18.50
N ASN A 202 -5.45 -16.50 17.26
CA ASN A 202 -4.85 -17.78 16.93
C ASN A 202 -3.80 -17.58 15.83
N GLY A 203 -2.53 -17.50 16.23
CA GLY A 203 -1.44 -17.12 15.33
C GLY A 203 -1.66 -15.74 14.73
N LYS A 204 -1.80 -15.67 13.41
CA LYS A 204 -2.15 -14.43 12.68
C LYS A 204 -3.65 -14.19 12.53
N LYS A 205 -4.50 -15.18 12.84
CA LYS A 205 -5.96 -15.04 12.77
C LYS A 205 -6.46 -14.31 14.01
N ILE A 206 -7.20 -13.24 13.79
CA ILE A 206 -7.89 -12.47 14.83
C ILE A 206 -9.38 -12.53 14.56
N VAL A 207 -10.17 -12.79 15.61
CA VAL A 207 -11.63 -12.78 15.59
C VAL A 207 -12.09 -11.68 16.53
N LEU A 208 -13.02 -10.85 16.07
CA LEU A 208 -13.69 -9.83 16.90
C LEU A 208 -14.94 -10.45 17.49
N ASN A 209 -15.09 -10.38 18.82
CA ASN A 209 -16.17 -11.03 19.56
C ASN A 209 -17.34 -10.07 19.90
N TYR A 210 -17.38 -8.90 19.24
CA TYR A 210 -18.42 -7.87 19.39
C TYR A 210 -19.07 -7.52 18.06
#